data_2159ebdbc0032bcca24786f068fbcf04
#
_entry.id   2159ebdbc0032bcca24786f068fbcf04
#
_cell.length_a   1.000
_cell.length_b   1.000
_cell.length_c   1.000
_cell.angle_alpha   90.00
_cell.angle_beta   90.00
_cell.angle_gamma   90.00
#
_symmetry.space_group_name_H-M   'P 1'
#
loop_
_entity.id
_entity.type
_entity.pdbx_description
1 polymer ?
#
loop_
_entity_poly.entity_id
_entity_poly.type
_entity_poly.pdbx_seq_one_letter_code
_entity_poly.pdbx_strand_id
1 'polypeptide(L)' 'MNVKQLKELINNLPDNVEVEVNSIFQDGEWELSEISETHYDEGRNKVIITPEVVSI' A
#
# COMPACT_ATOMS: atom_id res chain seq x y z
N MET A 1 8.57 -4.19 3.11
CA MET A 1 7.72 -5.34 2.71
C MET A 1 8.37 -6.08 1.55
N ASN A 2 8.36 -7.41 1.58
CA ASN A 2 8.85 -8.21 0.46
C ASN A 2 7.68 -8.89 -0.28
N VAL A 3 8.00 -9.56 -1.39
CA VAL A 3 6.98 -10.22 -2.23
C VAL A 3 6.22 -11.29 -1.46
N LYS A 4 6.89 -12.02 -0.59
CA LYS A 4 6.25 -13.06 0.23
C LYS A 4 5.18 -12.46 1.14
N GLN A 5 5.50 -11.35 1.80
CA GLN A 5 4.57 -10.65 2.69
C GLN A 5 3.37 -10.09 1.91
N LEU A 6 3.62 -9.54 0.74
CA LEU A 6 2.54 -9.02 -0.10
C LEU A 6 1.63 -10.15 -0.59
N LYS A 7 2.20 -11.27 -1.01
CA LYS A 7 1.40 -12.44 -1.43
C LYS A 7 0.52 -12.98 -0.30
N GLU A 8 1.05 -13.04 0.91
CA GLU A 8 0.29 -13.50 2.08
C GLU A 8 -0.89 -12.58 2.37
N LEU A 9 -0.70 -11.29 2.21
CA LEU A 9 -1.77 -10.31 2.44
C LEU A 9 -2.91 -10.46 1.43
N ILE A 10 -2.58 -10.59 0.15
CA ILE A 10 -3.58 -10.58 -0.93
C ILE A 10 -4.14 -11.95 -1.26
N ASN A 11 -3.50 -13.02 -0.80
CA ASN A 11 -3.83 -14.39 -1.20
C ASN A 11 -5.29 -14.79 -0.90
N ASN A 12 -5.87 -14.24 0.16
CA ASN A 12 -7.24 -14.55 0.58
C ASN A 12 -8.27 -13.52 0.11
N LEU A 13 -7.84 -12.54 -0.68
CA LEU A 13 -8.73 -11.49 -1.15
C LEU A 13 -9.29 -11.83 -2.54
N PRO A 14 -10.56 -11.47 -2.80
CA PRO A 14 -11.13 -11.67 -4.14
C PRO A 14 -10.46 -10.77 -5.18
N ASP A 15 -10.54 -11.18 -6.44
CA ASP A 15 -9.86 -10.49 -7.54
C ASP A 15 -10.39 -9.07 -7.80
N ASN A 16 -11.59 -8.76 -7.35
CA ASN A 16 -12.22 -7.46 -7.56
C ASN A 16 -11.87 -6.41 -6.51
N VAL A 17 -11.02 -6.75 -5.55
CA VAL A 17 -10.54 -5.78 -4.57
C VAL A 17 -9.61 -4.79 -5.25
N GLU A 18 -9.89 -3.51 -5.10
CA GLU A 18 -9.05 -2.45 -5.63
C GLU A 18 -7.82 -2.23 -4.76
N VAL A 19 -6.72 -1.81 -5.38
CA VAL A 19 -5.48 -1.47 -4.66
C VAL A 19 -5.24 0.03 -4.81
N GLU A 20 -5.09 0.72 -3.72
CA GLU A 20 -4.80 2.15 -3.69
C GLU A 20 -3.55 2.44 -2.88
N VAL A 21 -2.83 3.46 -3.29
CA VAL A 21 -1.67 3.96 -2.56
C VAL A 21 -2.08 5.23 -1.82
N ASN A 22 -1.86 5.23 -0.52
CA ASN A 22 -2.05 6.41 0.29
C ASN A 22 -0.82 7.30 0.12
N SER A 23 -0.89 8.22 -0.86
CA SER A 23 0.25 9.06 -1.19
C SER A 23 0.13 10.43 -0.55
N ILE A 24 1.21 10.84 0.11
CA ILE A 24 1.37 12.20 0.59
C ILE A 24 2.27 12.89 -0.42
N PHE A 25 1.69 13.79 -1.23
CA PHE A 25 2.45 14.53 -2.21
C PHE A 25 3.23 15.65 -1.57
N GLN A 26 4.54 15.62 -1.75
CA GLN A 26 5.36 16.79 -1.54
C GLN A 26 6.20 17.02 -2.80
N ASP A 27 5.96 18.11 -3.47
CA ASP A 27 6.80 18.73 -4.50
C ASP A 27 7.07 17.95 -5.79
N GLY A 28 6.25 16.99 -6.13
CA GLY A 28 6.31 16.35 -7.45
C GLY A 28 7.54 15.53 -7.76
N GLU A 29 8.37 15.24 -6.79
CA GLU A 29 9.51 14.37 -6.98
C GLU A 29 9.13 12.91 -6.76
N TRP A 30 9.63 12.04 -7.64
CA TRP A 30 9.41 10.61 -7.56
C TRP A 30 10.58 9.94 -6.84
N GLU A 31 10.34 9.39 -5.67
CA GLU A 31 11.33 8.60 -4.96
C GLU A 31 10.79 7.20 -4.71
N LEU A 32 11.68 6.22 -4.78
CA LEU A 32 11.36 4.86 -4.37
C LEU A 32 11.44 4.80 -2.85
N SER A 33 10.35 4.44 -2.21
CA SER A 33 10.31 4.28 -0.77
C SER A 33 9.83 2.89 -0.39
N GLU A 34 10.20 2.45 0.80
CA GLU A 34 9.66 1.23 1.35
C GLU A 34 8.21 1.45 1.77
N ILE A 35 7.48 0.35 1.87
CA ILE A 35 6.10 0.38 2.34
C ILE A 35 6.10 0.34 3.86
N SER A 36 5.50 1.35 4.49
CA SER A 36 5.36 1.40 5.94
C SER A 36 4.27 0.46 6.42
N GLU A 37 3.13 0.47 5.74
CA GLU A 37 1.99 -0.32 6.13
C GLU A 37 1.16 -0.71 4.91
N THR A 38 0.57 -1.87 4.98
CA THR A 38 -0.42 -2.32 3.99
C THR A 38 -1.55 -3.01 4.74
N HIS A 39 -2.78 -2.59 4.49
CA HIS A 39 -3.93 -3.21 5.12
C HIS A 39 -5.11 -3.30 4.16
N TYR A 40 -6.00 -4.24 4.47
CA TYR A 40 -7.27 -4.39 3.76
C TYR A 40 -8.36 -3.60 4.48
N ASP A 41 -8.95 -2.65 3.77
CA ASP A 41 -10.08 -1.88 4.28
C ASP A 41 -11.38 -2.58 3.84
N GLU A 42 -11.97 -3.31 4.75
CA GLU A 42 -13.16 -4.10 4.49
C GLU A 42 -14.36 -3.23 4.14
N GLY A 43 -14.50 -2.08 4.78
CA GLY A 43 -15.61 -1.17 4.53
C GLY A 43 -15.63 -0.59 3.12
N ARG A 44 -14.44 -0.40 2.54
CA ARG A 44 -14.27 0.15 1.19
C ARG A 44 -13.96 -0.92 0.14
N ASN A 45 -13.69 -2.14 0.58
CA ASN A 45 -13.23 -3.24 -0.27
C ASN A 45 -11.96 -2.88 -1.05
N LYS A 46 -10.98 -2.34 -0.34
CA LYS A 46 -9.72 -1.87 -0.92
C LYS A 46 -8.52 -2.29 -0.09
N VAL A 47 -7.42 -2.55 -0.78
CA VAL A 47 -6.12 -2.70 -0.14
C VAL A 47 -5.43 -1.35 -0.19
N ILE A 48 -5.03 -0.84 0.96
CA ILE A 48 -4.37 0.45 1.09
C ILE A 48 -2.89 0.23 1.38
N ILE A 49 -2.05 0.76 0.51
CA ILE A 49 -0.61 0.74 0.67
C ILE A 49 -0.16 2.11 1.14
N THR A 50 0.48 2.15 2.30
CA THR A 50 1.01 3.40 2.85
C THR A 50 2.53 3.38 2.75
N PRO A 51 3.13 4.27 1.96
CA PRO A 51 4.58 4.36 1.88
C PRO A 51 5.18 4.92 3.16
N GLU A 52 6.43 4.60 3.40
CA GLU A 52 7.16 5.15 4.53
C GLU A 52 7.42 6.63 4.26
N VAL A 53 6.98 7.48 5.19
CA VAL A 53 7.23 8.92 5.09
C VAL A 53 8.58 9.21 5.73
N VAL A 54 9.53 9.60 4.89
CA VAL A 54 10.79 10.10 5.37
C VAL A 54 10.61 11.59 5.62
N SER A 55 10.49 11.99 6.88
CA SER A 55 10.46 13.40 7.20
C SER A 55 11.89 13.94 7.18
N ILE A 56 12.06 14.95 6.41
CA ILE A 56 13.33 15.68 6.37
C ILE A 56 13.36 16.66 7.52
#